data_8901c659d9179ff4a5c8dfa5630d32ed
#
_entry.id   8901c659d9179ff4a5c8dfa5630d32ed
#
_cell.length_a   1.000
_cell.length_b   1.000
_cell.length_c   1.000
_cell.angle_alpha   90.00
_cell.angle_beta   90.00
_cell.angle_gamma   90.00
#
_symmetry.space_group_name_H-M   'P 1'
#
loop_
_entity.id
_entity.type
_entity.pdbx_description
1 polymer ?
#
loop_
_entity_poly.entity_id
_entity_poly.type
_entity_poly.pdbx_seq_one_letter_code
_entity_poly.pdbx_strand_id
1 'polypeptide(L)'
;MIFYDYYADVPEHTLREFVSKQELGHFVTVSTEGQPHIGLYPFLFLGDTIEIHLHRSDEQLKDLLANKKCTFEVDEMHGTIPSNWIHPTNAMFATAYHRTVIFECEAAISEDGEVLAAQQQRLMQHYQPDGGHTPVTTEHAMYRGAFKEIRALTLDVRARKVKWKLGQNRKPEQLQKVIDELHRRGRPTDAAAAAALSWSMQRSR
;
A
#
# COMPACT_ATOMS: atom_id res chain seq x y z
N MET A 1 -0.80 -0.16 16.47
CA MET A 1 -0.78 1.21 15.87
C MET A 1 -1.97 1.98 16.43
N ILE A 2 -1.82 3.27 16.78
CA ILE A 2 -2.95 4.10 17.22
C ILE A 2 -3.56 4.77 16.00
N PHE A 3 -4.87 4.64 15.85
CA PHE A 3 -5.66 5.29 14.81
C PHE A 3 -6.55 6.35 15.48
N TYR A 4 -6.27 7.63 15.18
CA TYR A 4 -7.17 8.73 15.55
C TYR A 4 -8.02 9.09 14.33
N ASP A 5 -9.25 9.53 14.56
CA ASP A 5 -10.21 9.86 13.50
C ASP A 5 -9.65 10.88 12.50
N TYR A 6 -8.91 11.89 13.01
CA TYR A 6 -8.29 12.91 12.16
C TYR A 6 -7.18 12.38 11.24
N TYR A 7 -6.64 11.16 11.48
CA TYR A 7 -5.72 10.51 10.54
C TYR A 7 -6.46 9.78 9.41
N ALA A 8 -7.72 9.42 9.65
CA ALA A 8 -8.56 8.70 8.71
C ALA A 8 -9.46 9.63 7.87
N ASP A 9 -9.50 10.92 8.18
CA ASP A 9 -10.28 11.91 7.42
C ASP A 9 -9.63 12.21 6.05
N VAL A 10 -9.79 11.24 5.14
CA VAL A 10 -9.28 11.28 3.78
C VAL A 10 -10.45 11.04 2.81
N PRO A 11 -10.67 11.91 1.81
CA PRO A 11 -11.70 11.66 0.80
C PRO A 11 -11.47 10.35 0.08
N GLU A 12 -12.56 9.63 -0.22
CA GLU A 12 -12.51 8.32 -0.84
C GLU A 12 -11.73 8.32 -2.17
N HIS A 13 -11.97 9.30 -3.04
CA HIS A 13 -11.25 9.40 -4.30
C HIS A 13 -9.74 9.59 -4.11
N THR A 14 -9.33 10.40 -3.11
CA THR A 14 -7.92 10.64 -2.79
C THR A 14 -7.25 9.38 -2.22
N LEU A 15 -8.00 8.63 -1.40
CA LEU A 15 -7.51 7.35 -0.88
C LEU A 15 -7.31 6.32 -2.01
N ARG A 16 -8.29 6.19 -2.90
CA ARG A 16 -8.22 5.29 -4.06
C ARG A 16 -7.05 5.65 -4.98
N GLU A 17 -6.88 6.94 -5.27
CA GLU A 17 -5.76 7.43 -6.06
C GLU A 17 -4.41 7.11 -5.41
N PHE A 18 -4.30 7.33 -4.10
CA PHE A 18 -3.09 6.99 -3.34
C PHE A 18 -2.75 5.50 -3.44
N VAL A 19 -3.72 4.63 -3.16
CA VAL A 19 -3.51 3.17 -3.19
C VAL A 19 -3.13 2.70 -4.59
N SER A 20 -3.81 3.19 -5.63
CA SER A 20 -3.55 2.80 -7.03
C SER A 20 -2.20 3.27 -7.57
N LYS A 21 -1.56 4.25 -6.93
CA LYS A 21 -0.22 4.73 -7.29
C LYS A 21 0.92 3.94 -6.63
N GLN A 22 0.60 3.08 -5.65
CA GLN A 22 1.62 2.25 -5.03
C GLN A 22 1.94 1.06 -5.95
N GLU A 23 3.22 0.81 -6.19
CA GLU A 23 3.68 -0.28 -7.05
C GLU A 23 3.69 -1.62 -6.31
N LEU A 24 3.93 -1.59 -5.00
CA LEU A 24 4.07 -2.76 -4.15
C LEU A 24 3.23 -2.58 -2.88
N GLY A 25 2.75 -3.70 -2.36
CA GLY A 25 2.09 -3.74 -1.07
C GLY A 25 2.51 -4.94 -0.23
N HIS A 26 2.46 -4.79 1.08
CA HIS A 26 2.77 -5.84 2.04
C HIS A 26 1.58 -6.78 2.18
N PHE A 27 1.77 -8.02 1.81
CA PHE A 27 0.79 -9.07 2.01
C PHE A 27 1.15 -9.89 3.24
N VAL A 28 0.22 -10.03 4.17
CA VAL A 28 0.42 -10.66 5.47
C VAL A 28 -0.58 -11.79 5.66
N THR A 29 -0.06 -12.97 5.97
CA THR A 29 -0.81 -14.16 6.37
C THR A 29 -0.33 -14.67 7.71
N VAL A 30 -1.01 -15.62 8.31
CA VAL A 30 -0.61 -16.24 9.56
C VAL A 30 -0.69 -17.77 9.40
N SER A 31 0.42 -18.44 9.71
CA SER A 31 0.49 -19.89 9.66
C SER A 31 -0.41 -20.55 10.71
N THR A 32 -0.63 -21.84 10.58
CA THR A 32 -1.36 -22.66 11.59
C THR A 32 -0.70 -22.65 12.97
N GLU A 33 0.59 -22.31 13.04
CA GLU A 33 1.36 -22.20 14.27
C GLU A 33 1.32 -20.78 14.86
N GLY A 34 0.63 -19.85 14.20
CA GLY A 34 0.51 -18.47 14.64
C GLY A 34 1.68 -17.57 14.21
N GLN A 35 2.59 -18.06 13.35
CA GLN A 35 3.68 -17.25 12.80
C GLN A 35 3.17 -16.37 11.66
N PRO A 36 3.35 -15.04 11.72
CA PRO A 36 3.04 -14.17 10.58
C PRO A 36 4.11 -14.31 9.49
N HIS A 37 3.63 -14.45 8.24
CA HIS A 37 4.45 -14.34 7.04
C HIS A 37 4.13 -13.05 6.33
N ILE A 38 5.16 -12.32 5.87
CA ILE A 38 5.04 -11.03 5.23
C ILE A 38 5.81 -11.05 3.93
N GLY A 39 5.10 -10.81 2.82
CA GLY A 39 5.67 -10.68 1.50
C GLY A 39 5.39 -9.29 0.91
N LEU A 40 6.18 -8.87 -0.06
CA LEU A 40 6.01 -7.62 -0.80
C LEU A 40 5.71 -7.94 -2.26
N TYR A 41 4.53 -7.55 -2.74
CA TYR A 41 4.02 -7.97 -4.03
C TYR A 41 3.49 -6.81 -4.88
N PRO A 42 3.71 -6.85 -6.21
CA PRO A 42 2.93 -6.06 -7.15
C PRO A 42 1.45 -6.42 -7.02
N PHE A 43 0.59 -5.43 -7.15
CA PHE A 43 -0.85 -5.64 -6.96
C PHE A 43 -1.69 -4.74 -7.87
N LEU A 44 -2.95 -5.09 -8.04
CA LEU A 44 -3.94 -4.25 -8.67
C LEU A 44 -5.08 -3.99 -7.69
N PHE A 45 -5.35 -2.71 -7.41
CA PHE A 45 -6.45 -2.28 -6.55
C PHE A 45 -7.69 -1.94 -7.39
N LEU A 46 -8.77 -2.67 -7.17
CA LEU A 46 -10.03 -2.52 -7.89
C LEU A 46 -11.14 -1.89 -7.02
N GLY A 47 -10.74 -1.30 -5.89
CA GLY A 47 -11.64 -0.66 -4.93
C GLY A 47 -12.05 -1.58 -3.79
N ASP A 48 -12.89 -2.56 -4.06
CA ASP A 48 -13.35 -3.51 -3.03
C ASP A 48 -12.58 -4.83 -3.08
N THR A 49 -11.67 -4.98 -4.05
CA THR A 49 -10.79 -6.14 -4.19
C THR A 49 -9.36 -5.71 -4.51
N ILE A 50 -8.42 -6.58 -4.13
CA ILE A 50 -7.00 -6.46 -4.48
C ILE A 50 -6.60 -7.75 -5.18
N GLU A 51 -5.96 -7.65 -6.34
CA GLU A 51 -5.45 -8.79 -7.08
C GLU A 51 -3.94 -8.89 -6.95
N ILE A 52 -3.46 -10.07 -6.58
CA ILE A 52 -2.05 -10.46 -6.57
C ILE A 52 -1.91 -11.88 -7.11
N HIS A 53 -0.69 -12.32 -7.39
CA HIS A 53 -0.42 -13.73 -7.66
C HIS A 53 0.73 -14.23 -6.80
N LEU A 54 0.69 -15.49 -6.43
CA LEU A 54 1.75 -16.16 -5.69
C LEU A 54 2.29 -17.35 -6.49
N HIS A 55 3.55 -17.70 -6.27
CA HIS A 55 4.08 -18.97 -6.73
C HIS A 55 3.44 -20.10 -5.93
N ARG A 56 3.15 -21.23 -6.56
CA ARG A 56 2.45 -22.40 -5.92
C ARG A 56 3.18 -22.97 -4.70
N SER A 57 4.49 -22.72 -4.56
CA SER A 57 5.28 -23.14 -3.40
C SER A 57 5.45 -22.06 -2.34
N ASP A 58 4.78 -20.92 -2.51
CA ASP A 58 4.82 -19.83 -1.54
C ASP A 58 4.21 -20.29 -0.20
N GLU A 59 4.88 -19.97 0.91
CA GLU A 59 4.40 -20.34 2.25
C GLU A 59 3.07 -19.68 2.60
N GLN A 60 2.84 -18.43 2.12
CA GLN A 60 1.60 -17.71 2.34
C GLN A 60 0.40 -18.39 1.67
N LEU A 61 0.63 -19.14 0.58
CA LEU A 61 -0.43 -19.94 -0.04
C LEU A 61 -0.90 -21.07 0.88
N LYS A 62 0.02 -21.71 1.62
CA LYS A 62 -0.32 -22.75 2.62
C LYS A 62 -1.14 -22.16 3.76
N ASP A 63 -0.76 -20.95 4.21
CA ASP A 63 -1.50 -20.25 5.26
C ASP A 63 -2.95 -20.00 4.83
N LEU A 64 -3.14 -19.51 3.60
CA LEU A 64 -4.46 -19.21 3.05
C LEU A 64 -5.35 -20.45 2.85
N LEU A 65 -4.77 -21.60 2.57
CA LEU A 65 -5.51 -22.86 2.50
C LEU A 65 -6.07 -23.27 3.87
N ALA A 66 -5.39 -22.91 4.95
CA ALA A 66 -5.82 -23.17 6.32
C ALA A 66 -6.75 -22.05 6.85
N ASN A 67 -6.46 -20.79 6.52
CA ASN A 67 -7.24 -19.64 6.94
C ASN A 67 -7.22 -18.54 5.87
N LYS A 68 -8.35 -18.28 5.26
CA LYS A 68 -8.49 -17.30 4.17
C LYS A 68 -8.33 -15.84 4.62
N LYS A 69 -8.33 -15.55 5.93
CA LYS A 69 -8.14 -14.19 6.43
C LYS A 69 -6.70 -13.75 6.26
N CYS A 70 -6.54 -12.56 5.69
CA CYS A 70 -5.24 -11.96 5.44
C CYS A 70 -5.31 -10.45 5.58
N THR A 71 -4.15 -9.82 5.56
CA THR A 71 -4.02 -8.37 5.58
C THR A 71 -3.20 -7.94 4.38
N PHE A 72 -3.61 -6.85 3.74
CA PHE A 72 -2.82 -6.18 2.73
C PHE A 72 -2.59 -4.74 3.16
N GLU A 73 -1.36 -4.27 3.08
CA GLU A 73 -1.00 -2.93 3.50
C GLU A 73 -0.24 -2.23 2.38
N VAL A 74 -0.55 -0.92 2.21
CA VAL A 74 0.24 -0.01 1.40
C VAL A 74 0.65 1.19 2.22
N ASP A 75 1.88 1.66 2.03
CA ASP A 75 2.40 2.82 2.73
C ASP A 75 3.26 3.73 1.85
N GLU A 76 3.41 4.97 2.29
CA GLU A 76 4.34 5.94 1.75
C GLU A 76 5.06 6.64 2.89
N MET A 77 6.36 6.43 2.98
CA MET A 77 7.22 7.08 3.97
C MET A 77 7.64 8.48 3.51
N HIS A 78 7.21 9.50 4.24
CA HIS A 78 7.64 10.88 3.99
C HIS A 78 8.90 11.28 4.79
N GLY A 79 9.36 10.40 5.71
CA GLY A 79 10.58 10.59 6.47
C GLY A 79 10.37 11.17 7.87
N THR A 80 11.48 11.42 8.55
CA THR A 80 11.52 11.89 9.94
C THR A 80 11.95 13.36 10.03
N ILE A 81 11.45 14.05 11.04
CA ILE A 81 11.90 15.38 11.40
C ILE A 81 12.52 15.38 12.81
N PRO A 82 13.56 16.19 13.06
CA PRO A 82 14.10 16.39 14.40
C PRO A 82 13.18 17.29 15.23
N SER A 83 13.25 17.15 16.54
CA SER A 83 12.40 17.89 17.47
C SER A 83 12.64 19.40 17.46
N ASN A 84 13.87 19.82 17.22
CA ASN A 84 14.27 21.23 17.27
C ASN A 84 13.67 22.10 16.17
N TRP A 85 13.08 21.50 15.13
CA TRP A 85 12.28 22.24 14.16
C TRP A 85 10.99 22.79 14.75
N ILE A 86 10.48 22.15 15.83
CA ILE A 86 9.22 22.52 16.49
C ILE A 86 9.49 23.10 17.89
N HIS A 87 10.36 22.45 18.66
CA HIS A 87 10.67 22.86 20.04
C HIS A 87 12.16 22.73 20.32
N PRO A 88 12.81 23.78 20.88
CA PRO A 88 14.27 23.83 20.98
C PRO A 88 14.90 22.72 21.82
N THR A 89 14.22 22.23 22.83
CA THR A 89 14.79 21.28 23.81
C THR A 89 13.94 20.02 24.06
N ASN A 90 12.66 19.99 23.63
CA ASN A 90 11.79 18.85 23.91
C ASN A 90 11.86 17.80 22.78
N ALA A 91 12.54 16.69 23.03
CA ALA A 91 12.73 15.59 22.10
C ALA A 91 11.42 14.90 21.63
N MET A 92 10.33 15.02 22.40
CA MET A 92 9.03 14.43 22.05
C MET A 92 8.40 15.00 20.76
N PHE A 93 8.93 16.11 20.25
CA PHE A 93 8.49 16.71 18.99
C PHE A 93 9.15 16.07 17.76
N ALA A 94 10.16 15.22 17.92
CA ALA A 94 10.66 14.39 16.82
C ALA A 94 9.56 13.42 16.37
N THR A 95 9.39 13.27 15.07
CA THR A 95 8.33 12.41 14.54
C THR A 95 8.63 11.94 13.12
N ALA A 96 7.90 10.91 12.66
CA ALA A 96 7.84 10.49 11.27
C ALA A 96 6.49 10.90 10.67
N TYR A 97 6.51 11.30 9.40
CA TYR A 97 5.32 11.49 8.58
C TYR A 97 5.21 10.35 7.57
N HIS A 98 3.99 9.85 7.40
CA HIS A 98 3.71 8.73 6.50
C HIS A 98 2.21 8.68 6.18
N ARG A 99 1.89 7.99 5.09
CA ARG A 99 0.55 7.52 4.77
C ARG A 99 0.55 6.00 4.86
N THR A 100 -0.48 5.42 5.45
CA THR A 100 -0.65 3.98 5.56
C THR A 100 -2.12 3.64 5.39
N VAL A 101 -2.41 2.61 4.59
CA VAL A 101 -3.72 2.01 4.46
C VAL A 101 -3.59 0.51 4.67
N ILE A 102 -4.32 -0.03 5.65
CA ILE A 102 -4.36 -1.44 5.97
C ILE A 102 -5.72 -1.98 5.58
N PHE A 103 -5.75 -3.02 4.77
CA PHE A 103 -6.94 -3.74 4.34
C PHE A 103 -7.02 -5.08 5.08
N GLU A 104 -8.12 -5.31 5.78
CA GLU A 104 -8.47 -6.62 6.31
C GLU A 104 -9.24 -7.37 5.22
N CYS A 105 -8.70 -8.49 4.76
CA CYS A 105 -9.18 -9.17 3.57
C CYS A 105 -9.53 -10.64 3.83
N GLU A 106 -10.32 -11.17 2.90
CA GLU A 106 -10.54 -12.61 2.75
C GLU A 106 -10.09 -13.04 1.34
N ALA A 107 -9.18 -14.00 1.26
CA ALA A 107 -8.56 -14.42 0.00
C ALA A 107 -9.39 -15.53 -0.69
N ALA A 108 -9.59 -15.36 -1.99
CA ALA A 108 -10.00 -16.43 -2.91
C ALA A 108 -8.80 -16.79 -3.79
N ILE A 109 -8.54 -18.09 -3.92
CA ILE A 109 -7.42 -18.67 -4.68
C ILE A 109 -8.00 -19.33 -5.93
N SER A 110 -7.38 -19.08 -7.08
CA SER A 110 -7.74 -19.74 -8.34
C SER A 110 -6.51 -20.35 -9.02
N GLU A 111 -6.71 -21.58 -9.54
CA GLU A 111 -5.77 -22.29 -10.43
C GLU A 111 -6.26 -22.28 -11.88
N ASP A 112 -7.43 -21.69 -12.12
CA ASP A 112 -8.03 -21.62 -13.45
C ASP A 112 -7.17 -20.75 -14.37
N GLY A 113 -6.77 -21.33 -15.52
CA GLY A 113 -5.88 -20.66 -16.47
C GLY A 113 -6.47 -19.39 -17.07
N GLU A 114 -7.78 -19.33 -17.30
CA GLU A 114 -8.44 -18.13 -17.84
C GLU A 114 -8.48 -17.01 -16.80
N VAL A 115 -8.75 -17.36 -15.54
CA VAL A 115 -8.68 -16.40 -14.41
C VAL A 115 -7.28 -15.84 -14.26
N LEU A 116 -6.26 -16.73 -14.29
CA LEU A 116 -4.85 -16.34 -14.23
C LEU A 116 -4.47 -15.42 -15.40
N ALA A 117 -4.81 -15.80 -16.64
CA ALA A 117 -4.50 -15.02 -17.82
C ALA A 117 -5.14 -13.62 -17.75
N ALA A 118 -6.42 -13.55 -17.39
CA ALA A 118 -7.14 -12.28 -17.27
C ALA A 118 -6.55 -11.38 -16.16
N GLN A 119 -6.18 -11.94 -15.01
CA GLN A 119 -5.55 -11.20 -13.91
C GLN A 119 -4.17 -10.68 -14.34
N GLN A 120 -3.32 -11.54 -14.92
CA GLN A 120 -2.00 -11.14 -15.38
C GLN A 120 -2.08 -10.08 -16.49
N GLN A 121 -3.05 -10.19 -17.41
CA GLN A 121 -3.26 -9.18 -18.44
C GLN A 121 -3.64 -7.82 -17.84
N ARG A 122 -4.50 -7.77 -16.80
CA ARG A 122 -4.84 -6.52 -16.09
C ARG A 122 -3.63 -5.93 -15.36
N LEU A 123 -2.83 -6.77 -14.69
CA LEU A 123 -1.59 -6.35 -14.05
C LEU A 123 -0.62 -5.74 -15.07
N MET A 124 -0.43 -6.39 -16.23
CA MET A 124 0.43 -5.86 -17.28
C MET A 124 -0.09 -4.53 -17.84
N GLN A 125 -1.39 -4.39 -18.04
CA GLN A 125 -1.98 -3.12 -18.48
C GLN A 125 -1.76 -1.98 -17.45
N HIS A 126 -1.74 -2.32 -16.17
CA HIS A 126 -1.47 -1.34 -15.11
C HIS A 126 0.00 -0.92 -15.05
N TYR A 127 0.93 -1.89 -15.06
CA TYR A 127 2.36 -1.63 -14.89
C TYR A 127 3.09 -1.30 -16.20
N GLN A 128 2.52 -1.69 -17.33
CA GLN A 128 3.09 -1.48 -18.67
C GLN A 128 2.00 -1.01 -19.64
N PRO A 129 1.42 0.20 -19.40
CA PRO A 129 0.26 0.70 -20.18
C PRO A 129 0.58 0.90 -21.66
N ASP A 130 1.83 1.19 -22.00
CA ASP A 130 2.29 1.39 -23.38
C ASP A 130 2.40 0.08 -24.18
N GLY A 131 2.06 -1.06 -23.59
CA GLY A 131 2.14 -2.37 -24.21
C GLY A 131 3.58 -2.87 -24.38
N GLY A 132 3.92 -3.48 -25.52
CA GLY A 132 5.26 -4.04 -25.77
C GLY A 132 5.41 -5.49 -25.31
N HIS A 133 4.30 -6.13 -24.92
CA HIS A 133 4.25 -7.56 -24.61
C HIS A 133 3.19 -8.27 -25.43
N THR A 134 3.37 -9.55 -25.64
CA THR A 134 2.33 -10.41 -26.23
C THR A 134 1.14 -10.50 -25.26
N PRO A 135 -0.11 -10.37 -25.73
CA PRO A 135 -1.28 -10.50 -24.86
C PRO A 135 -1.23 -11.78 -24.01
N VAL A 136 -1.50 -11.64 -22.72
CA VAL A 136 -1.45 -12.74 -21.77
C VAL A 136 -2.75 -13.54 -21.89
N THR A 137 -2.68 -14.70 -22.57
CA THR A 137 -3.81 -15.61 -22.79
C THR A 137 -3.38 -17.07 -22.61
N THR A 138 -4.32 -17.94 -22.37
CA THR A 138 -4.09 -19.40 -22.25
C THR A 138 -3.67 -20.03 -23.57
N GLU A 139 -3.99 -19.41 -24.71
CA GLU A 139 -3.67 -19.90 -26.05
C GLU A 139 -2.17 -19.79 -26.35
N HIS A 140 -1.50 -18.76 -25.81
CA HIS A 140 -0.09 -18.55 -26.06
C HIS A 140 0.80 -19.56 -25.34
N ALA A 141 1.51 -20.37 -26.11
CA ALA A 141 2.39 -21.43 -25.57
C ALA A 141 3.44 -20.93 -24.59
N MET A 142 3.92 -19.68 -24.74
CA MET A 142 4.94 -19.08 -23.86
C MET A 142 4.49 -18.93 -22.41
N TYR A 143 3.18 -18.76 -22.15
CA TYR A 143 2.63 -18.57 -20.80
C TYR A 143 2.23 -19.86 -20.10
N ARG A 144 2.09 -20.97 -20.82
CA ARG A 144 1.62 -22.26 -20.27
C ARG A 144 2.47 -22.77 -19.11
N GLY A 145 3.78 -22.54 -19.16
CA GLY A 145 4.69 -22.92 -18.07
C GLY A 145 4.43 -22.09 -16.81
N ALA A 146 4.34 -20.77 -16.97
CA ALA A 146 4.12 -19.84 -15.87
C ALA A 146 2.78 -20.09 -15.16
N PHE A 147 1.70 -20.33 -15.91
CA PHE A 147 0.37 -20.61 -15.33
C PHE A 147 0.31 -21.88 -14.46
N LYS A 148 1.22 -22.83 -14.68
CA LYS A 148 1.34 -24.00 -13.82
C LYS A 148 1.99 -23.68 -12.48
N GLU A 149 2.84 -22.65 -12.45
CA GLU A 149 3.66 -22.30 -11.29
C GLU A 149 3.04 -21.23 -10.41
N ILE A 150 2.02 -20.49 -10.87
CA ILE A 150 1.39 -19.41 -10.12
C ILE A 150 -0.06 -19.71 -9.77
N ARG A 151 -0.58 -18.98 -8.79
CA ARG A 151 -1.98 -18.97 -8.36
C ARG A 151 -2.47 -17.53 -8.36
N ALA A 152 -3.64 -17.30 -8.92
CA ALA A 152 -4.32 -16.02 -8.81
C ALA A 152 -4.95 -15.89 -7.42
N LEU A 153 -4.76 -14.75 -6.79
CA LEU A 153 -5.44 -14.40 -5.57
C LEU A 153 -6.28 -13.14 -5.78
N THR A 154 -7.54 -13.23 -5.36
CA THR A 154 -8.43 -12.09 -5.20
C THR A 154 -8.65 -11.90 -3.71
N LEU A 155 -8.27 -10.75 -3.19
CA LEU A 155 -8.41 -10.38 -1.79
C LEU A 155 -9.64 -9.48 -1.66
N ASP A 156 -10.75 -10.02 -1.17
CA ASP A 156 -11.97 -9.26 -0.89
C ASP A 156 -11.77 -8.38 0.34
N VAL A 157 -11.88 -7.08 0.19
CA VAL A 157 -11.73 -6.12 1.29
C VAL A 157 -12.96 -6.15 2.18
N ARG A 158 -12.79 -6.53 3.44
CA ARG A 158 -13.84 -6.60 4.47
C ARG A 158 -13.87 -5.35 5.33
N ALA A 159 -12.69 -4.80 5.62
CA ALA A 159 -12.53 -3.57 6.37
C ALA A 159 -11.21 -2.89 6.00
N ARG A 160 -11.09 -1.62 6.32
CA ARG A 160 -9.83 -0.88 6.16
C ARG A 160 -9.56 0.03 7.33
N LYS A 161 -8.28 0.27 7.60
CA LYS A 161 -7.78 1.25 8.54
C LYS A 161 -6.87 2.23 7.81
N VAL A 162 -7.11 3.52 7.99
CA VAL A 162 -6.36 4.59 7.33
C VAL A 162 -5.59 5.39 8.37
N LYS A 163 -4.31 5.63 8.11
CA LYS A 163 -3.48 6.49 8.95
C LYS A 163 -2.57 7.36 8.10
N TRP A 164 -3.05 8.54 7.78
CA TRP A 164 -2.26 9.60 7.15
C TRP A 164 -1.73 10.54 8.23
N LYS A 165 -0.57 10.20 8.80
CA LYS A 165 0.08 11.01 9.82
C LYS A 165 0.85 12.16 9.18
N LEU A 166 0.18 13.27 8.95
CA LEU A 166 0.67 14.44 8.22
C LEU A 166 0.63 15.75 9.04
N GLY A 167 0.74 15.62 10.36
CA GLY A 167 0.83 16.77 11.25
C GLY A 167 -0.50 17.45 11.61
N GLN A 168 -1.64 16.76 11.43
CA GLN A 168 -3.00 17.28 11.72
C GLN A 168 -3.18 17.77 13.15
N ASN A 169 -2.37 17.27 14.09
CA ASN A 169 -2.37 17.66 15.49
C ASN A 169 -1.42 18.82 15.79
N ARG A 170 -0.86 19.48 14.78
CA ARG A 170 0.05 20.62 14.94
C ARG A 170 -0.66 21.93 14.64
N LYS A 171 -0.19 23.02 15.28
CA LYS A 171 -0.63 24.35 14.90
C LYS A 171 -0.15 24.70 13.50
N PRO A 172 -0.91 25.48 12.71
CA PRO A 172 -0.54 25.84 11.33
C PRO A 172 0.87 26.44 11.21
N GLU A 173 1.27 27.30 12.17
CA GLU A 173 2.59 27.94 12.15
C GLU A 173 3.73 26.94 12.36
N GLN A 174 3.49 25.93 13.22
CA GLN A 174 4.47 24.86 13.44
C GLN A 174 4.61 23.99 12.19
N LEU A 175 3.49 23.70 11.53
CA LEU A 175 3.49 22.87 10.32
C LEU A 175 4.16 23.61 9.17
N GLN A 176 3.87 24.92 9.00
CA GLN A 176 4.55 25.74 7.99
C GLN A 176 6.06 25.75 8.22
N LYS A 177 6.52 25.94 9.46
CA LYS A 177 7.95 25.87 9.77
C LYS A 177 8.58 24.53 9.39
N VAL A 178 7.87 23.42 9.62
CA VAL A 178 8.35 22.09 9.21
C VAL A 178 8.47 21.99 7.69
N ILE A 179 7.49 22.52 6.95
CA ILE A 179 7.51 22.55 5.48
C ILE A 179 8.72 23.34 4.97
N ASP A 180 8.98 24.51 5.54
CA ASP A 180 10.12 25.35 5.17
C ASP A 180 11.46 24.64 5.46
N GLU A 181 11.56 23.95 6.59
CA GLU A 181 12.76 23.19 6.98
C GLU A 181 12.98 21.95 6.11
N LEU A 182 11.90 21.28 5.64
CA LEU A 182 11.99 20.21 4.65
C LEU A 182 12.59 20.72 3.34
N HIS A 183 12.07 21.84 2.82
CA HIS A 183 12.62 22.45 1.61
C HIS A 183 14.10 22.84 1.79
N ARG A 184 14.46 23.38 2.96
CA ARG A 184 15.86 23.74 3.27
C ARG A 184 16.79 22.53 3.39
N ARG A 185 16.29 21.40 3.96
CA ARG A 185 17.07 20.16 4.13
C ARG A 185 17.34 19.48 2.80
N GLY A 186 16.36 19.42 1.91
CA GLY A 186 16.50 19.00 0.53
C GLY A 186 16.86 17.52 0.31
N ARG A 187 16.41 16.60 1.16
CA ARG A 187 16.53 15.16 0.92
C ARG A 187 15.59 14.73 -0.22
N PRO A 188 15.84 13.60 -0.90
CA PRO A 188 15.02 13.14 -2.03
C PRO A 188 13.52 13.08 -1.74
N THR A 189 13.11 12.71 -0.51
CA THR A 189 11.71 12.60 -0.09
C THR A 189 11.13 13.89 0.47
N ASP A 190 11.93 14.94 0.74
CA ASP A 190 11.49 16.13 1.45
C ASP A 190 10.48 16.96 0.67
N ALA A 191 10.60 17.04 -0.64
CA ALA A 191 9.63 17.75 -1.48
C ALA A 191 8.24 17.10 -1.41
N ALA A 192 8.18 15.77 -1.50
CA ALA A 192 6.95 15.01 -1.37
C ALA A 192 6.36 15.13 0.04
N ALA A 193 7.20 15.10 1.07
CA ALA A 193 6.81 15.32 2.46
C ALA A 193 6.20 16.71 2.65
N ALA A 194 6.84 17.76 2.15
CA ALA A 194 6.35 19.14 2.23
C ALA A 194 4.99 19.29 1.53
N ALA A 195 4.82 18.69 0.34
CA ALA A 195 3.56 18.70 -0.39
C ALA A 195 2.44 17.99 0.40
N ALA A 196 2.74 16.82 1.00
CA ALA A 196 1.78 16.08 1.81
C ALA A 196 1.33 16.84 3.07
N LEU A 197 2.27 17.52 3.74
CA LEU A 197 1.96 18.36 4.90
C LEU A 197 1.14 19.60 4.51
N SER A 198 1.44 20.22 3.37
CA SER A 198 0.67 21.35 2.83
C SER A 198 -0.76 20.95 2.51
N TRP A 199 -0.96 19.79 1.89
CA TRP A 199 -2.29 19.23 1.63
C TRP A 199 -3.08 19.04 2.94
N SER A 200 -2.45 18.46 3.98
CA SER A 200 -3.05 18.26 5.30
C SER A 200 -3.44 19.59 5.96
N MET A 201 -2.57 20.60 5.90
CA MET A 201 -2.80 21.93 6.49
C MET A 201 -4.00 22.66 5.87
N GLN A 202 -4.23 22.50 4.56
CA GLN A 202 -5.36 23.11 3.86
C GLN A 202 -6.72 22.50 4.27
N ARG A 203 -6.73 21.24 4.69
CA ARG A 203 -7.94 20.52 5.12
C ARG A 203 -8.28 20.71 6.60
N SER A 204 -7.34 21.14 7.41
CA SER A 204 -7.52 21.38 8.85
C SER A 204 -8.07 22.78 9.15
N ARG A 205 -8.41 23.57 8.13
CA ARG A 205 -9.07 24.86 8.21
C ARG A 205 -10.56 24.73 7.94
#